data_0d2f0b8e999f3a6450bf46ebca51c503
#
_entry.id   0d2f0b8e999f3a6450bf46ebca51c503
#
_cell.length_a   1.000
_cell.length_b   1.000
_cell.length_c   1.000
_cell.angle_alpha   90.00
_cell.angle_beta   90.00
_cell.angle_gamma   90.00
#
_symmetry.space_group_name_H-M   'P 1'
#
loop_
_entity.id
_entity.type
_entity.pdbx_description
1 polymer ?
#
loop_
_entity_poly.entity_id
_entity_poly.type
_entity_poly.pdbx_seq_one_letter_code
_entity_poly.pdbx_strand_id
1 'polypeptide(L)'
;MNKFLRYALVGVLTMFAIVAAGCGGSKDDGKVDMNKPVIVGVNPGPHAIIMDNVKKIAEKKGLKIEVKEFSDFVTPNSALASGEIWANCFQHEPFLKATMKKEPSFKLAKAFNTALFPINIYSKKLKPGDTIPDGAKIGIPNDPTNGGRAILLLAANNLIKVKDPKDVTTSVKDITENPHHFEIVELEAAAIPRSLDDLTCAAINTTYAISAGLDPAKDPILRETKDSLYVNIVAVQEKDLNDPRLKIFQEAYQSKENAEFIEKKFPGSVYLGWDNK
;
A
#
# COMPACT_ATOMS: atom_id res chain seq x y z
N MET A 1 23.58 38.02 -69.38
CA MET A 1 22.71 39.03 -70.06
C MET A 1 21.71 39.54 -69.04
N ASN A 2 21.90 40.73 -68.73
CA ASN A 2 21.06 41.85 -68.28
C ASN A 2 20.58 41.78 -66.83
N LYS A 3 21.12 42.65 -66.03
CA LYS A 3 20.82 44.10 -65.84
C LYS A 3 19.50 44.26 -65.05
N PHE A 4 19.40 44.97 -64.01
CA PHE A 4 19.74 46.31 -63.51
C PHE A 4 19.03 46.41 -62.16
N LEU A 5 19.49 46.99 -61.22
CA LEU A 5 19.97 48.27 -60.77
C LEU A 5 19.08 48.86 -59.68
N ARG A 6 19.67 49.07 -58.51
CA ARG A 6 19.67 50.33 -57.73
C ARG A 6 18.35 51.08 -57.47
N TYR A 7 18.17 51.40 -56.29
CA TYR A 7 17.94 52.69 -55.57
C TYR A 7 17.09 52.40 -54.35
N ALA A 8 17.07 52.94 -53.22
CA ALA A 8 17.87 53.92 -52.51
C ALA A 8 17.30 54.05 -51.12
N LEU A 9 18.18 54.46 -50.24
CA LEU A 9 17.85 54.87 -48.86
C LEU A 9 16.66 55.82 -48.80
N VAL A 10 15.76 55.55 -47.81
CA VAL A 10 15.18 56.58 -46.93
C VAL A 10 14.94 55.94 -45.59
N GLY A 11 15.58 56.47 -44.55
CA GLY A 11 15.42 56.00 -43.17
C GLY A 11 14.10 56.47 -42.56
N VAL A 12 13.51 55.59 -41.79
CA VAL A 12 12.58 55.99 -40.73
C VAL A 12 13.00 55.24 -39.48
N LEU A 13 13.64 56.01 -38.60
CA LEU A 13 13.80 55.59 -37.20
C LEU A 13 12.38 55.45 -36.57
N THR A 14 11.93 54.25 -36.42
CA THR A 14 10.82 53.98 -35.51
C THR A 14 11.41 53.30 -34.26
N MET A 15 11.46 54.07 -33.18
CA MET A 15 11.72 53.59 -31.82
C MET A 15 10.73 52.47 -31.50
N PHE A 16 11.21 51.23 -31.51
CA PHE A 16 10.51 50.15 -30.84
C PHE A 16 10.85 50.22 -29.34
N ALA A 17 9.93 50.81 -28.58
CA ALA A 17 9.93 50.66 -27.14
C ALA A 17 9.73 49.16 -26.82
N ILE A 18 10.82 48.47 -26.47
CA ILE A 18 10.78 47.15 -25.89
C ILE A 18 10.14 47.32 -24.50
N VAL A 19 8.84 47.09 -24.41
CA VAL A 19 8.19 46.81 -23.17
C VAL A 19 8.75 45.45 -22.71
N ALA A 20 9.74 45.50 -21.85
CA ALA A 20 10.14 44.34 -21.05
C ALA A 20 8.96 44.00 -20.17
N ALA A 21 8.02 43.18 -20.70
CA ALA A 21 7.08 42.45 -19.89
C ALA A 21 7.95 41.53 -19.04
N GLY A 22 8.24 41.96 -17.84
CA GLY A 22 8.87 41.12 -16.82
C GLY A 22 8.03 39.86 -16.69
N CYS A 23 8.56 38.72 -17.09
CA CYS A 23 8.15 37.44 -16.57
C CYS A 23 8.36 37.51 -15.06
N GLY A 24 7.31 37.92 -14.36
CA GLY A 24 7.17 37.70 -12.93
C GLY A 24 7.16 36.21 -12.73
N GLY A 25 8.32 35.60 -12.54
CA GLY A 25 8.44 34.31 -11.96
C GLY A 25 7.75 34.44 -10.59
N SER A 26 6.54 33.90 -10.49
CA SER A 26 5.93 33.63 -9.20
C SER A 26 6.98 32.82 -8.44
N LYS A 27 7.62 33.43 -7.45
CA LYS A 27 8.25 32.70 -6.38
C LYS A 27 7.12 31.85 -5.78
N ASP A 28 7.16 30.56 -6.08
CA ASP A 28 6.34 29.58 -5.39
C ASP A 28 6.80 29.67 -3.92
N ASP A 29 6.03 30.39 -3.11
CA ASP A 29 6.35 30.68 -1.70
C ASP A 29 6.32 29.41 -0.84
N GLY A 30 6.34 28.21 -1.44
CA GLY A 30 6.32 26.93 -0.74
C GLY A 30 5.03 26.69 0.05
N LYS A 31 4.01 27.54 -0.11
CA LYS A 31 2.73 27.36 0.53
C LYS A 31 1.93 26.29 -0.16
N VAL A 32 1.68 25.19 0.56
CA VAL A 32 0.82 24.12 0.09
C VAL A 32 -0.60 24.67 -0.14
N ASP A 33 -1.13 24.47 -1.35
CA ASP A 33 -2.52 24.81 -1.64
C ASP A 33 -3.47 23.80 -0.96
N MET A 34 -4.06 24.23 0.16
CA MET A 34 -4.99 23.41 0.94
C MET A 34 -6.30 23.10 0.20
N ASN A 35 -6.64 23.84 -0.87
CA ASN A 35 -7.85 23.62 -1.65
C ASN A 35 -7.67 22.56 -2.75
N LYS A 36 -6.43 22.26 -3.12
CA LYS A 36 -6.12 21.25 -4.13
C LYS A 36 -6.33 19.85 -3.55
N PRO A 37 -7.15 19.00 -4.17
CA PRO A 37 -7.31 17.61 -3.75
C PRO A 37 -5.98 16.86 -3.74
N VAL A 38 -5.83 15.94 -2.79
CA VAL A 38 -4.71 14.99 -2.78
C VAL A 38 -5.20 13.62 -3.26
N ILE A 39 -4.40 12.94 -4.06
CA ILE A 39 -4.72 11.60 -4.55
C ILE A 39 -4.09 10.57 -3.63
N VAL A 40 -4.90 9.69 -3.05
CA VAL A 40 -4.43 8.61 -2.17
C VAL A 40 -4.67 7.26 -2.84
N GLY A 41 -3.58 6.52 -3.07
CA GLY A 41 -3.61 5.18 -3.62
C GLY A 41 -3.95 4.13 -2.57
N VAL A 42 -4.89 3.25 -2.88
CA VAL A 42 -5.32 2.14 -2.00
C VAL A 42 -5.56 0.86 -2.81
N ASN A 43 -5.73 -0.27 -2.14
CA ASN A 43 -6.27 -1.46 -2.80
C ASN A 43 -7.80 -1.51 -2.66
N PRO A 44 -8.50 -2.20 -3.59
CA PRO A 44 -9.93 -2.48 -3.47
C PRO A 44 -10.28 -3.22 -2.17
N GLY A 45 -11.56 -3.20 -1.81
CA GLY A 45 -12.04 -3.86 -0.61
C GLY A 45 -11.82 -3.04 0.66
N PRO A 46 -11.26 -3.61 1.75
CA PRO A 46 -11.25 -2.94 3.04
C PRO A 46 -10.47 -1.63 3.06
N HIS A 47 -9.38 -1.51 2.29
CA HIS A 47 -8.61 -0.26 2.20
C HIS A 47 -9.42 0.87 1.57
N ALA A 48 -10.08 0.61 0.43
CA ALA A 48 -10.92 1.60 -0.25
C ALA A 48 -12.13 2.00 0.61
N ILE A 49 -12.80 1.02 1.24
CA ILE A 49 -13.96 1.26 2.11
C ILE A 49 -13.59 2.13 3.32
N ILE A 50 -12.44 1.86 3.95
CA ILE A 50 -11.95 2.69 5.07
C ILE A 50 -11.58 4.08 4.57
N MET A 51 -10.88 4.17 3.42
CA MET A 51 -10.45 5.45 2.86
C MET A 51 -11.63 6.33 2.46
N ASP A 52 -12.73 5.75 1.97
CA ASP A 52 -13.97 6.49 1.68
C ASP A 52 -14.61 7.08 2.94
N ASN A 53 -14.49 6.42 4.10
CA ASN A 53 -14.91 6.99 5.37
C ASN A 53 -13.95 8.10 5.82
N VAL A 54 -12.64 7.87 5.74
CA VAL A 54 -11.59 8.84 6.07
C VAL A 54 -11.72 10.11 5.22
N LYS A 55 -12.00 9.97 3.92
CA LYS A 55 -12.26 11.08 3.00
C LYS A 55 -13.35 12.02 3.52
N LYS A 56 -14.48 11.46 3.99
CA LYS A 56 -15.61 12.26 4.54
C LYS A 56 -15.21 12.99 5.81
N ILE A 57 -14.39 12.37 6.66
CA ILE A 57 -13.90 12.98 7.89
C ILE A 57 -12.88 14.09 7.58
N ALA A 58 -11.94 13.81 6.64
CA ALA A 58 -10.92 14.76 6.20
C ALA A 58 -11.53 16.00 5.54
N GLU A 59 -12.61 15.84 4.76
CA GLU A 59 -13.31 16.94 4.11
C GLU A 59 -13.91 17.92 5.14
N LYS A 60 -14.47 17.42 6.24
CA LYS A 60 -14.96 18.27 7.37
C LYS A 60 -13.84 19.09 8.00
N LYS A 61 -12.58 18.65 7.84
CA LYS A 61 -11.36 19.31 8.34
C LYS A 61 -10.64 20.16 7.28
N GLY A 62 -11.21 20.30 6.08
CA GLY A 62 -10.66 21.10 4.98
C GLY A 62 -9.69 20.37 4.05
N LEU A 63 -9.56 19.04 4.15
CA LEU A 63 -8.72 18.25 3.24
C LEU A 63 -9.60 17.45 2.26
N LYS A 64 -9.47 17.74 0.97
CA LYS A 64 -10.11 16.97 -0.10
C LYS A 64 -9.22 15.80 -0.52
N ILE A 65 -9.74 14.58 -0.48
CA ILE A 65 -9.07 13.35 -0.87
C ILE A 65 -9.78 12.75 -2.10
N GLU A 66 -9.00 12.42 -3.13
CA GLU A 66 -9.41 11.57 -4.24
C GLU A 66 -8.78 10.19 -4.06
N VAL A 67 -9.60 9.14 -4.13
CA VAL A 67 -9.15 7.76 -3.94
C VAL A 67 -8.85 7.16 -5.30
N LYS A 68 -7.65 6.57 -5.44
CA LYS A 68 -7.24 5.81 -6.63
C LYS A 68 -6.97 4.36 -6.23
N GLU A 69 -7.70 3.43 -6.85
CA GLU A 69 -7.55 2.02 -6.55
C GLU A 69 -6.52 1.33 -7.45
N PHE A 70 -5.75 0.41 -6.85
CA PHE A 70 -4.75 -0.44 -7.52
C PHE A 70 -5.01 -1.89 -7.16
N SER A 71 -5.08 -2.78 -8.15
CA SER A 71 -5.44 -4.20 -7.96
C SER A 71 -4.29 -5.07 -7.41
N ASP A 72 -3.07 -4.55 -7.38
CA ASP A 72 -1.86 -5.26 -6.96
C ASP A 72 -1.09 -4.49 -5.87
N PHE A 73 -0.03 -5.11 -5.32
CA PHE A 73 0.84 -4.49 -4.31
C PHE A 73 2.10 -3.82 -4.89
N VAL A 74 2.35 -3.90 -6.20
CA VAL A 74 3.57 -3.38 -6.84
C VAL A 74 3.36 -1.94 -7.32
N THR A 75 2.27 -1.73 -8.06
CA THR A 75 1.99 -0.46 -8.75
C THR A 75 1.84 0.75 -7.83
N PRO A 76 1.24 0.68 -6.61
CA PRO A 76 1.03 1.86 -5.78
C PRO A 76 2.32 2.58 -5.37
N ASN A 77 3.43 1.85 -5.13
CA ASN A 77 4.71 2.49 -4.78
C ASN A 77 5.38 3.15 -5.99
N SER A 78 5.22 2.59 -7.19
CA SER A 78 5.70 3.21 -8.42
C SER A 78 4.92 4.50 -8.73
N ALA A 79 3.59 4.47 -8.58
CA ALA A 79 2.73 5.65 -8.73
C ALA A 79 3.07 6.75 -7.72
N LEU A 80 3.40 6.37 -6.46
CA LEU A 80 3.84 7.32 -5.45
C LEU A 80 5.21 7.91 -5.78
N ALA A 81 6.17 7.08 -6.18
CA ALA A 81 7.52 7.53 -6.52
C ALA A 81 7.55 8.47 -7.73
N SER A 82 6.66 8.24 -8.72
CA SER A 82 6.51 9.11 -9.89
C SER A 82 5.75 10.42 -9.61
N GLY A 83 5.06 10.52 -8.46
CA GLY A 83 4.21 11.66 -8.13
C GLY A 83 2.82 11.62 -8.76
N GLU A 84 2.41 10.48 -9.32
CA GLU A 84 1.05 10.27 -9.83
C GLU A 84 0.00 10.27 -8.71
N ILE A 85 0.38 9.80 -7.53
CA ILE A 85 -0.38 9.91 -6.28
C ILE A 85 0.45 10.63 -5.22
N TRP A 86 -0.23 11.31 -4.29
CA TRP A 86 0.41 12.03 -3.18
C TRP A 86 0.79 11.13 -2.01
N ALA A 87 -0.04 10.12 -1.73
CA ALA A 87 0.18 9.13 -0.69
C ALA A 87 -0.36 7.76 -1.12
N ASN A 88 0.10 6.70 -0.49
CA ASN A 88 -0.60 5.42 -0.54
C ASN A 88 -0.88 4.86 0.86
N CYS A 89 -1.95 4.05 0.96
CA CYS A 89 -2.38 3.40 2.18
C CYS A 89 -2.82 1.97 1.87
N PHE A 90 -1.86 1.03 1.78
CA PHE A 90 -2.14 -0.37 1.44
C PHE A 90 -1.14 -1.35 2.06
N GLN A 91 0.03 -0.89 2.46
CA GLN A 91 1.22 -1.66 2.81
C GLN A 91 1.64 -1.50 4.27
N HIS A 92 2.38 -2.47 4.77
CA HIS A 92 3.09 -2.37 6.04
C HIS A 92 4.54 -1.89 5.85
N GLU A 93 5.17 -1.40 6.91
CA GLU A 93 6.51 -0.82 6.85
C GLU A 93 7.60 -1.79 6.33
N PRO A 94 7.62 -3.10 6.69
CA PRO A 94 8.56 -4.05 6.08
C PRO A 94 8.44 -4.14 4.55
N PHE A 95 7.23 -4.07 3.98
CA PHE A 95 7.02 -4.08 2.54
C PHE A 95 7.59 -2.82 1.86
N LEU A 96 7.33 -1.65 2.43
CA LEU A 96 7.91 -0.39 1.94
C LEU A 96 9.44 -0.45 1.93
N LYS A 97 10.05 -0.92 3.03
CA LYS A 97 11.52 -1.06 3.13
C LYS A 97 12.09 -2.04 2.11
N ALA A 98 11.43 -3.18 1.91
CA ALA A 98 11.83 -4.17 0.90
C ALA A 98 11.72 -3.60 -0.53
N THR A 99 10.65 -2.84 -0.81
CA THR A 99 10.47 -2.15 -2.10
C THR A 99 11.59 -1.14 -2.36
N MET A 100 11.91 -0.28 -1.39
CA MET A 100 12.98 0.71 -1.54
C MET A 100 14.37 0.06 -1.65
N LYS A 101 14.59 -1.10 -1.02
CA LYS A 101 15.83 -1.87 -1.19
C LYS A 101 15.97 -2.40 -2.61
N LYS A 102 14.86 -2.83 -3.23
CA LYS A 102 14.80 -3.31 -4.62
C LYS A 102 14.89 -2.18 -5.63
N GLU A 103 14.27 -1.04 -5.31
CA GLU A 103 14.17 0.17 -6.14
C GLU A 103 14.81 1.37 -5.43
N PRO A 104 16.16 1.50 -5.41
CA PRO A 104 16.85 2.54 -4.63
C PRO A 104 16.56 3.98 -5.08
N SER A 105 15.97 4.14 -6.27
CA SER A 105 15.51 5.44 -6.79
C SER A 105 14.25 5.93 -6.09
N PHE A 106 13.47 5.03 -5.46
CA PHE A 106 12.26 5.41 -4.74
C PHE A 106 12.64 6.11 -3.42
N LYS A 107 12.30 7.39 -3.32
CA LYS A 107 12.50 8.21 -2.13
C LYS A 107 11.18 8.32 -1.38
N LEU A 108 10.79 7.22 -0.73
CA LEU A 108 9.53 7.08 -0.03
C LEU A 108 9.77 7.00 1.48
N ALA A 109 8.78 7.45 2.24
CA ALA A 109 8.84 7.42 3.69
C ALA A 109 7.48 7.06 4.30
N LYS A 110 7.51 6.45 5.48
CA LYS A 110 6.34 6.26 6.32
C LYS A 110 5.92 7.59 6.93
N ALA A 111 4.66 7.96 6.75
CA ALA A 111 4.07 9.12 7.41
C ALA A 111 3.48 8.74 8.78
N PHE A 112 2.57 7.76 8.84
CA PHE A 112 1.95 7.31 10.09
C PHE A 112 1.39 5.88 9.98
N ASN A 113 1.08 5.28 11.13
CA ASN A 113 0.45 3.97 11.20
C ASN A 113 -1.05 4.05 10.89
N THR A 114 -1.57 2.98 10.28
CA THR A 114 -2.98 2.80 9.98
C THR A 114 -3.51 1.52 10.63
N ALA A 115 -4.40 0.77 9.99
CA ALA A 115 -4.93 -0.46 10.55
C ALA A 115 -4.02 -1.68 10.29
N LEU A 116 -4.17 -2.71 11.10
CA LEU A 116 -3.58 -4.03 10.86
C LEU A 116 -4.56 -4.87 10.05
N PHE A 117 -4.06 -5.44 8.96
CA PHE A 117 -4.76 -6.40 8.10
C PHE A 117 -4.02 -7.75 8.20
N PRO A 118 -4.51 -8.71 8.98
CA PRO A 118 -3.86 -10.00 9.15
C PRO A 118 -3.68 -10.75 7.82
N ILE A 119 -2.65 -11.61 7.77
CA ILE A 119 -2.59 -12.70 6.80
C ILE A 119 -3.07 -13.96 7.49
N ASN A 120 -3.95 -14.71 6.86
CA ASN A 120 -4.50 -15.94 7.45
C ASN A 120 -4.41 -17.08 6.44
N ILE A 121 -4.44 -18.34 6.92
CA ILE A 121 -4.51 -19.52 6.05
C ILE A 121 -5.98 -19.86 5.82
N TYR A 122 -6.36 -19.99 4.55
CA TYR A 122 -7.70 -20.35 4.09
C TYR A 122 -7.67 -21.64 3.27
N SER A 123 -8.80 -22.30 3.21
CA SER A 123 -8.98 -23.50 2.38
C SER A 123 -10.42 -23.61 1.87
N LYS A 124 -10.60 -24.22 0.71
CA LYS A 124 -11.89 -24.70 0.23
C LYS A 124 -12.11 -26.18 0.56
N LYS A 125 -11.07 -26.89 1.01
CA LYS A 125 -11.05 -28.33 1.28
C LYS A 125 -11.10 -28.66 2.76
N LEU A 126 -10.59 -27.75 3.60
CA LEU A 126 -10.52 -27.88 5.07
C LEU A 126 -11.43 -26.85 5.71
N LYS A 127 -11.93 -27.14 6.91
CA LYS A 127 -12.75 -26.24 7.72
C LYS A 127 -11.94 -25.65 8.88
N PRO A 128 -12.36 -24.52 9.47
CA PRO A 128 -11.78 -24.04 10.70
C PRO A 128 -11.76 -25.12 11.79
N GLY A 129 -10.57 -25.37 12.35
CA GLY A 129 -10.36 -26.44 13.34
C GLY A 129 -9.80 -27.74 12.76
N ASP A 130 -9.81 -27.92 11.44
CA ASP A 130 -9.16 -29.06 10.81
C ASP A 130 -7.62 -28.90 10.83
N THR A 131 -6.92 -30.02 10.92
CA THR A 131 -5.47 -30.06 10.76
C THR A 131 -5.07 -30.06 9.29
N ILE A 132 -3.99 -29.37 8.96
CA ILE A 132 -3.40 -29.40 7.60
C ILE A 132 -2.74 -30.78 7.43
N PRO A 133 -3.14 -31.59 6.44
CA PRO A 133 -2.63 -32.96 6.29
C PRO A 133 -1.18 -32.96 5.78
N ASP A 134 -0.48 -34.07 6.05
CA ASP A 134 0.86 -34.32 5.51
C ASP A 134 0.84 -34.25 3.96
N GLY A 135 1.90 -33.72 3.38
CA GLY A 135 2.00 -33.51 1.93
C GLY A 135 1.09 -32.41 1.39
N ALA A 136 0.48 -31.59 2.26
CA ALA A 136 -0.38 -30.49 1.81
C ALA A 136 0.36 -29.51 0.91
N LYS A 137 -0.33 -29.09 -0.16
CA LYS A 137 0.13 -28.04 -1.08
C LYS A 137 -0.37 -26.70 -0.55
N ILE A 138 0.57 -25.86 -0.07
CA ILE A 138 0.29 -24.59 0.60
C ILE A 138 0.74 -23.43 -0.28
N GLY A 139 -0.23 -22.60 -0.74
CA GLY A 139 0.05 -21.36 -1.45
C GLY A 139 0.48 -20.24 -0.51
N ILE A 140 1.51 -19.49 -0.89
CA ILE A 140 1.94 -18.28 -0.16
C ILE A 140 2.23 -17.15 -1.15
N PRO A 141 2.18 -15.85 -0.70
CA PRO A 141 2.61 -14.74 -1.54
C PRO A 141 4.08 -14.86 -1.96
N ASN A 142 4.39 -14.48 -3.20
CA ASN A 142 5.75 -14.51 -3.77
C ASN A 142 6.55 -13.23 -3.48
N ASP A 143 5.94 -12.21 -2.85
CA ASP A 143 6.72 -11.06 -2.37
C ASP A 143 7.46 -11.44 -1.08
N PRO A 144 8.70 -10.94 -0.89
CA PRO A 144 9.56 -11.41 0.20
C PRO A 144 8.96 -11.24 1.59
N THR A 145 8.17 -10.19 1.79
CA THR A 145 7.67 -9.87 3.13
C THR A 145 6.38 -10.60 3.49
N ASN A 146 5.43 -10.74 2.55
CA ASN A 146 4.21 -11.52 2.82
C ASN A 146 4.46 -13.03 2.71
N GLY A 147 5.37 -13.47 1.83
CA GLY A 147 5.84 -14.86 1.78
C GLY A 147 6.49 -15.25 3.10
N GLY A 148 7.44 -14.44 3.60
CA GLY A 148 8.06 -14.65 4.90
C GLY A 148 7.05 -14.65 6.06
N ARG A 149 6.11 -13.72 6.06
CA ARG A 149 5.01 -13.63 7.04
C ARG A 149 4.15 -14.89 7.06
N ALA A 150 3.84 -15.47 5.90
CA ALA A 150 3.12 -16.74 5.80
C ALA A 150 3.93 -17.90 6.37
N ILE A 151 5.24 -17.98 6.10
CA ILE A 151 6.14 -18.97 6.67
C ILE A 151 6.22 -18.83 8.19
N LEU A 152 6.35 -17.61 8.70
CA LEU A 152 6.36 -17.34 10.14
C LEU A 152 5.02 -17.73 10.80
N LEU A 153 3.89 -17.55 10.11
CA LEU A 153 2.59 -18.00 10.61
C LEU A 153 2.53 -19.54 10.75
N LEU A 154 3.06 -20.28 9.77
CA LEU A 154 3.17 -21.74 9.85
C LEU A 154 4.11 -22.16 10.99
N ALA A 155 5.25 -21.49 11.14
CA ALA A 155 6.20 -21.77 12.22
C ALA A 155 5.64 -21.46 13.62
N ALA A 156 4.90 -20.37 13.78
CA ALA A 156 4.23 -20.00 15.03
C ALA A 156 3.17 -21.03 15.46
N ASN A 157 2.64 -21.81 14.51
CA ASN A 157 1.72 -22.92 14.77
C ASN A 157 2.42 -24.29 14.87
N ASN A 158 3.76 -24.32 14.98
CA ASN A 158 4.59 -25.54 15.09
C ASN A 158 4.45 -26.51 13.91
N LEU A 159 4.06 -26.03 12.74
CA LEU A 159 3.88 -26.84 11.53
C LEU A 159 5.20 -27.02 10.77
N ILE A 160 6.10 -26.05 10.88
CA ILE A 160 7.47 -26.06 10.32
C ILE A 160 8.41 -25.42 11.33
N LYS A 161 9.74 -25.57 11.14
CA LYS A 161 10.72 -24.75 11.84
C LYS A 161 11.51 -23.90 10.85
N VAL A 162 11.92 -22.72 11.30
CA VAL A 162 12.72 -21.76 10.54
C VAL A 162 13.99 -21.43 11.32
N LYS A 163 15.01 -20.89 10.63
CA LYS A 163 16.28 -20.50 11.23
C LYS A 163 16.12 -19.47 12.36
N ASP A 164 15.33 -18.43 12.10
CA ASP A 164 15.02 -17.38 13.08
C ASP A 164 13.53 -16.99 12.96
N PRO A 165 12.70 -17.31 13.97
CA PRO A 165 11.28 -16.97 13.96
C PRO A 165 10.99 -15.46 14.14
N LYS A 166 12.02 -14.62 14.35
CA LYS A 166 11.88 -13.16 14.45
C LYS A 166 12.33 -12.43 13.18
N ASP A 167 12.94 -13.15 12.24
CA ASP A 167 13.39 -12.55 10.99
C ASP A 167 12.21 -12.34 10.03
N VAL A 168 11.78 -11.08 9.89
CA VAL A 168 10.71 -10.69 8.96
C VAL A 168 11.09 -10.83 7.48
N THR A 169 12.35 -11.19 7.18
CA THR A 169 12.86 -11.47 5.82
C THR A 169 12.97 -12.97 5.54
N THR A 170 12.47 -13.82 6.46
CA THR A 170 12.42 -15.28 6.30
C THR A 170 11.81 -15.67 4.95
N SER A 171 12.36 -16.71 4.34
CA SER A 171 11.95 -17.26 3.05
C SER A 171 11.79 -18.79 3.12
N VAL A 172 11.31 -19.40 2.05
CA VAL A 172 11.22 -20.87 1.94
C VAL A 172 12.58 -21.55 2.19
N LYS A 173 13.70 -20.88 1.82
CA LYS A 173 15.07 -21.39 2.02
C LYS A 173 15.52 -21.42 3.49
N ASP A 174 14.80 -20.76 4.35
CA ASP A 174 15.09 -20.68 5.78
C ASP A 174 14.30 -21.67 6.61
N ILE A 175 13.47 -22.49 5.97
CA ILE A 175 12.79 -23.64 6.61
C ILE A 175 13.86 -24.70 6.93
N THR A 176 14.00 -25.02 8.21
CA THR A 176 14.97 -26.01 8.71
C THR A 176 14.35 -27.38 8.95
N GLU A 177 13.07 -27.43 9.30
CA GLU A 177 12.30 -28.66 9.45
C GLU A 177 10.91 -28.51 8.84
N ASN A 178 10.50 -29.52 8.09
CA ASN A 178 9.18 -29.63 7.49
C ASN A 178 8.67 -31.08 7.69
N PRO A 179 8.29 -31.44 8.94
CA PRO A 179 7.94 -32.80 9.31
C PRO A 179 6.70 -33.31 8.57
N HIS A 180 5.84 -32.42 8.15
CA HIS A 180 4.60 -32.72 7.40
C HIS A 180 4.81 -32.80 5.89
N HIS A 181 6.03 -32.62 5.39
CA HIS A 181 6.35 -32.65 3.95
C HIS A 181 5.49 -31.68 3.12
N PHE A 182 5.16 -30.50 3.63
CA PHE A 182 4.39 -29.48 2.89
C PHE A 182 5.10 -29.06 1.61
N GLU A 183 4.34 -28.99 0.52
CA GLU A 183 4.77 -28.37 -0.73
C GLU A 183 4.41 -26.87 -0.67
N ILE A 184 5.40 -26.00 -0.53
CA ILE A 184 5.18 -24.55 -0.51
C ILE A 184 5.20 -24.01 -1.93
N VAL A 185 4.12 -23.34 -2.33
CA VAL A 185 3.95 -22.78 -3.68
C VAL A 185 3.86 -21.26 -3.59
N GLU A 186 4.86 -20.57 -4.14
CA GLU A 186 4.91 -19.11 -4.17
C GLU A 186 4.10 -18.58 -5.37
N LEU A 187 3.09 -17.75 -5.11
CA LEU A 187 2.16 -17.20 -6.08
C LEU A 187 2.02 -15.68 -5.90
N GLU A 188 1.66 -14.99 -6.98
CA GLU A 188 1.30 -13.59 -6.89
C GLU A 188 0.08 -13.42 -5.94
N ALA A 189 0.19 -12.49 -4.96
CA ALA A 189 -0.76 -12.40 -3.84
C ALA A 189 -2.22 -12.23 -4.29
N ALA A 190 -2.48 -11.42 -5.33
CA ALA A 190 -3.82 -11.20 -5.87
C ALA A 190 -4.39 -12.44 -6.60
N ALA A 191 -3.54 -13.38 -7.02
CA ALA A 191 -3.95 -14.61 -7.70
C ALA A 191 -4.33 -15.73 -6.73
N ILE A 192 -3.80 -15.73 -5.49
CA ILE A 192 -3.94 -16.82 -4.53
C ILE A 192 -5.41 -17.21 -4.26
N PRO A 193 -6.37 -16.28 -4.05
CA PRO A 193 -7.75 -16.67 -3.78
C PRO A 193 -8.37 -17.53 -4.89
N ARG A 194 -7.99 -17.26 -6.14
CA ARG A 194 -8.49 -18.02 -7.31
C ARG A 194 -7.81 -19.38 -7.47
N SER A 195 -6.63 -19.56 -6.86
CA SER A 195 -5.87 -20.80 -6.90
C SER A 195 -6.24 -21.78 -5.77
N LEU A 196 -7.18 -21.42 -4.88
CA LEU A 196 -7.56 -22.28 -3.74
C LEU A 196 -8.09 -23.65 -4.15
N ASP A 197 -8.70 -23.80 -5.32
CA ASP A 197 -9.18 -25.09 -5.83
C ASP A 197 -8.04 -26.07 -6.11
N ASP A 198 -6.88 -25.58 -6.54
CA ASP A 198 -5.68 -26.36 -6.88
C ASP A 198 -4.74 -26.57 -5.68
N LEU A 199 -5.00 -25.91 -4.56
CA LEU A 199 -4.21 -25.98 -3.34
C LEU A 199 -4.94 -26.75 -2.23
N THR A 200 -4.20 -27.25 -1.24
CA THR A 200 -4.81 -27.75 -0.02
C THR A 200 -5.28 -26.58 0.84
N CYS A 201 -4.45 -25.55 0.98
CA CYS A 201 -4.77 -24.28 1.66
C CYS A 201 -3.80 -23.19 1.18
N ALA A 202 -4.05 -21.93 1.56
CA ALA A 202 -3.16 -20.85 1.20
C ALA A 202 -3.18 -19.70 2.20
N ALA A 203 -2.04 -19.01 2.34
CA ALA A 203 -1.93 -17.76 3.05
C ALA A 203 -2.46 -16.62 2.17
N ILE A 204 -3.50 -15.93 2.64
CA ILE A 204 -4.15 -14.85 1.91
C ILE A 204 -4.21 -13.60 2.78
N ASN A 205 -3.70 -12.49 2.26
CA ASN A 205 -3.85 -11.19 2.92
C ASN A 205 -5.33 -10.81 3.02
N THR A 206 -5.75 -10.24 4.15
CA THR A 206 -7.14 -9.82 4.40
C THR A 206 -7.74 -9.00 3.25
N THR A 207 -6.94 -8.15 2.61
CA THR A 207 -7.33 -7.36 1.42
C THR A 207 -7.93 -8.25 0.33
N TYR A 208 -7.21 -9.29 -0.06
CA TYR A 208 -7.63 -10.20 -1.12
C TYR A 208 -8.65 -11.23 -0.66
N ALA A 209 -8.61 -11.62 0.63
CA ALA A 209 -9.61 -12.51 1.21
C ALA A 209 -11.01 -11.87 1.14
N ILE A 210 -11.16 -10.64 1.63
CA ILE A 210 -12.44 -9.90 1.59
C ILE A 210 -12.89 -9.65 0.14
N SER A 211 -11.97 -9.25 -0.75
CA SER A 211 -12.28 -9.02 -2.16
C SER A 211 -12.73 -10.30 -2.89
N ALA A 212 -12.32 -11.47 -2.40
CA ALA A 212 -12.74 -12.78 -2.92
C ALA A 212 -13.99 -13.35 -2.22
N GLY A 213 -14.60 -12.60 -1.29
CA GLY A 213 -15.81 -13.02 -0.57
C GLY A 213 -15.54 -13.93 0.63
N LEU A 214 -14.29 -14.10 1.06
CA LEU A 214 -13.93 -14.83 2.28
C LEU A 214 -14.16 -13.93 3.52
N ASP A 215 -14.58 -14.52 4.63
CA ASP A 215 -14.74 -13.84 5.92
C ASP A 215 -13.50 -14.08 6.81
N PRO A 216 -12.58 -13.08 6.95
CA PRO A 216 -11.37 -13.27 7.75
C PRO A 216 -11.66 -13.55 9.25
N ALA A 217 -12.88 -13.25 9.72
CA ALA A 217 -13.28 -13.53 11.08
C ALA A 217 -13.80 -14.97 11.28
N LYS A 218 -14.14 -15.70 10.20
CA LYS A 218 -14.78 -17.03 10.32
C LYS A 218 -14.06 -18.13 9.55
N ASP A 219 -13.61 -17.85 8.32
CA ASP A 219 -13.16 -18.87 7.38
C ASP A 219 -11.70 -19.36 7.54
N PRO A 220 -10.78 -18.64 8.22
CA PRO A 220 -9.40 -19.11 8.33
C PRO A 220 -9.27 -20.40 9.15
N ILE A 221 -8.45 -21.33 8.65
CA ILE A 221 -8.00 -22.51 9.39
C ILE A 221 -6.84 -22.18 10.35
N LEU A 222 -6.00 -21.18 10.00
CA LEU A 222 -5.00 -20.58 10.90
C LEU A 222 -5.10 -19.06 10.83
N ARG A 223 -4.91 -18.42 11.98
CA ARG A 223 -5.01 -16.95 12.13
C ARG A 223 -3.71 -16.34 12.59
N GLU A 224 -3.35 -15.24 12.01
CA GLU A 224 -2.33 -14.36 12.57
C GLU A 224 -2.87 -13.64 13.81
N THR A 225 -2.01 -13.41 14.80
CA THR A 225 -2.39 -12.69 16.01
C THR A 225 -2.48 -11.20 15.77
N LYS A 226 -3.25 -10.49 16.61
CA LYS A 226 -3.36 -9.03 16.57
C LYS A 226 -2.07 -8.31 16.99
N ASP A 227 -1.15 -9.00 17.67
CA ASP A 227 0.14 -8.44 18.10
C ASP A 227 1.20 -8.56 16.98
N SER A 228 0.79 -8.30 15.76
CA SER A 228 1.60 -8.43 14.56
C SER A 228 2.45 -7.18 14.29
N LEU A 229 3.69 -7.37 13.82
CA LEU A 229 4.59 -6.31 13.39
C LEU A 229 4.19 -5.67 12.03
N TYR A 230 3.18 -6.21 11.38
CA TYR A 230 2.77 -5.83 10.03
C TYR A 230 1.60 -4.82 10.00
N VAL A 231 1.59 -3.89 10.99
CA VAL A 231 0.67 -2.74 10.96
C VAL A 231 0.90 -1.97 9.67
N ASN A 232 -0.18 -1.65 8.97
CA ASN A 232 -0.11 -0.87 7.76
C ASN A 232 0.16 0.61 8.04
N ILE A 233 0.60 1.30 7.00
CA ILE A 233 1.06 2.68 7.05
C ILE A 233 0.45 3.50 5.92
N VAL A 234 0.44 4.81 6.11
CA VAL A 234 0.46 5.76 5.00
C VAL A 234 1.91 6.01 4.62
N ALA A 235 2.23 5.87 3.34
CA ALA A 235 3.51 6.25 2.78
C ALA A 235 3.36 7.46 1.85
N VAL A 236 4.40 8.30 1.82
CA VAL A 236 4.53 9.50 0.99
C VAL A 236 5.92 9.58 0.38
N GLN A 237 6.18 10.51 -0.54
CA GLN A 237 7.55 10.83 -0.89
C GLN A 237 8.26 11.52 0.30
N GLU A 238 9.56 11.28 0.48
CA GLU A 238 10.34 11.87 1.58
C GLU A 238 10.20 13.40 1.67
N LYS A 239 10.15 14.09 0.51
CA LYS A 239 9.98 15.55 0.42
C LYS A 239 8.65 16.05 0.99
N ASP A 240 7.63 15.18 1.05
CA ASP A 240 6.26 15.52 1.45
C ASP A 240 5.99 15.23 2.93
N LEU A 241 6.98 14.72 3.70
CA LEU A 241 6.83 14.42 5.14
C LEU A 241 6.42 15.63 6.00
N ASN A 242 6.77 16.84 5.55
CA ASN A 242 6.42 18.08 6.25
C ASN A 242 5.19 18.79 5.65
N ASP A 243 4.46 18.14 4.74
CA ASP A 243 3.22 18.67 4.18
C ASP A 243 2.16 18.79 5.28
N PRO A 244 1.63 20.01 5.55
CA PRO A 244 0.65 20.20 6.61
C PRO A 244 -0.64 19.39 6.43
N ARG A 245 -0.97 18.97 5.21
CA ARG A 245 -2.11 18.12 4.91
C ARG A 245 -1.98 16.72 5.51
N LEU A 246 -0.74 16.23 5.74
CA LEU A 246 -0.51 14.93 6.41
C LEU A 246 -1.07 14.90 7.82
N LYS A 247 -0.96 16.00 8.56
CA LYS A 247 -1.53 16.09 9.92
C LYS A 247 -3.05 15.93 9.88
N ILE A 248 -3.72 16.62 8.96
CA ILE A 248 -5.18 16.51 8.79
C ILE A 248 -5.57 15.10 8.38
N PHE A 249 -4.81 14.49 7.47
CA PHE A 249 -5.04 13.12 7.02
C PHE A 249 -4.88 12.12 8.17
N GLN A 250 -3.79 12.23 8.95
CA GLN A 250 -3.57 11.38 10.12
C GLN A 250 -4.69 11.53 11.16
N GLU A 251 -5.07 12.76 11.51
CA GLU A 251 -6.16 13.04 12.46
C GLU A 251 -7.50 12.48 11.96
N ALA A 252 -7.76 12.50 10.65
CA ALA A 252 -8.96 11.92 10.08
C ALA A 252 -8.92 10.39 10.13
N TYR A 253 -7.77 9.79 9.74
CA TYR A 253 -7.61 8.34 9.73
C TYR A 253 -7.66 7.75 11.14
N GLN A 254 -6.96 8.37 12.09
CA GLN A 254 -6.84 7.89 13.47
C GLN A 254 -7.93 8.45 14.41
N SER A 255 -8.99 9.05 13.84
CA SER A 255 -10.11 9.59 14.62
C SER A 255 -10.92 8.47 15.27
N LYS A 256 -11.60 8.80 16.38
CA LYS A 256 -12.56 7.92 17.03
C LYS A 256 -13.69 7.51 16.07
N GLU A 257 -14.20 8.47 15.26
CA GLU A 257 -15.23 8.20 14.23
C GLU A 257 -14.79 7.08 13.25
N ASN A 258 -13.53 7.12 12.80
CA ASN A 258 -13.02 6.09 11.89
C ASN A 258 -12.70 4.78 12.62
N ALA A 259 -12.23 4.83 13.86
CA ALA A 259 -12.00 3.62 14.68
C ALA A 259 -13.29 2.83 14.88
N GLU A 260 -14.38 3.49 15.31
CA GLU A 260 -15.70 2.89 15.48
C GLU A 260 -16.25 2.34 14.14
N PHE A 261 -15.98 3.04 13.03
CA PHE A 261 -16.35 2.56 11.70
C PHE A 261 -15.62 1.26 11.33
N ILE A 262 -14.30 1.19 11.57
CA ILE A 262 -13.49 -0.02 11.26
C ILE A 262 -13.98 -1.19 12.10
N GLU A 263 -14.15 -1.02 13.41
CA GLU A 263 -14.59 -2.08 14.32
C GLU A 263 -15.99 -2.61 13.97
N LYS A 264 -16.89 -1.71 13.58
CA LYS A 264 -18.24 -2.07 13.15
C LYS A 264 -18.29 -2.75 11.77
N LYS A 265 -17.46 -2.28 10.83
CA LYS A 265 -17.51 -2.75 9.43
C LYS A 265 -16.74 -4.05 9.23
N PHE A 266 -15.65 -4.24 9.98
CA PHE A 266 -14.73 -5.37 9.85
C PHE A 266 -14.46 -6.07 11.19
N PRO A 267 -15.49 -6.51 11.93
CA PRO A 267 -15.32 -7.08 13.26
C PRO A 267 -14.46 -8.35 13.19
N GLY A 268 -13.35 -8.37 13.97
CA GLY A 268 -12.44 -9.52 14.01
C GLY A 268 -11.61 -9.76 12.75
N SER A 269 -11.67 -8.85 11.77
CA SER A 269 -10.97 -8.98 10.47
C SER A 269 -9.92 -7.90 10.27
N VAL A 270 -10.15 -6.70 10.80
CA VAL A 270 -9.22 -5.56 10.73
C VAL A 270 -9.10 -4.98 12.13
N TYR A 271 -7.89 -4.65 12.55
CA TYR A 271 -7.61 -4.11 13.88
C TYR A 271 -6.98 -2.73 13.79
N LEU A 272 -7.18 -1.91 14.83
CA LEU A 272 -6.53 -0.59 14.90
C LEU A 272 -5.02 -0.77 15.08
N GLY A 273 -4.21 -0.08 14.29
CA GLY A 273 -2.76 -0.12 14.34
C GLY A 273 -2.16 1.12 15.02
N TRP A 274 -2.96 1.87 15.77
CA TRP A 274 -2.58 3.04 16.56
C TRP A 274 -3.25 2.99 17.93
N ASP A 275 -2.68 3.73 18.89
CA ASP A 275 -3.28 3.88 20.22
C ASP A 275 -4.53 4.77 20.12
N ASN A 276 -5.67 4.19 20.39
CA ASN A 276 -6.94 4.90 20.48
C ASN A 276 -7.09 5.44 21.92
N LYS A 277 -6.33 6.50 22.25
CA LYS A 277 -6.41 7.18 23.55
C LYS A 277 -7.44 8.29 23.55
#